data_f7aa683c941ad79747877bd471411b5f
#
_entry.id   f7aa683c941ad79747877bd471411b5f
#
_cell.length_a   1.000
_cell.length_b   1.000
_cell.length_c   1.000
_cell.angle_alpha   90.00
_cell.angle_beta   90.00
_cell.angle_gamma   90.00
#
_symmetry.space_group_name_H-M   'P 1'
#
loop_
_entity.id
_entity.type
_entity.pdbx_description
1 polymer ?
#
loop_
_entity_poly.entity_id
_entity_poly.type
_entity_poly.pdbx_seq_one_letter_code
_entity_poly.pdbx_strand_id
1 'polypeptide(L)' 'MYINVTTSNDWDFDDLQNNAWGNATNTLEEVQNHEKEDELMELLDELYPGGVDEVELNDFLGYEDAYIFQNLDIDLGGLE' A
#
# COMPACT_ATOMS: atom_id res chain seq x y z
N MET A 1 -5.84 -4.44 -7.77
CA MET A 1 -5.33 -5.38 -6.79
C MET A 1 -6.47 -6.17 -6.15
N TYR A 2 -6.29 -7.46 -6.05
CA TYR A 2 -7.33 -8.35 -5.57
C TYR A 2 -7.22 -8.55 -4.06
N ILE A 3 -8.27 -8.22 -3.33
CA ILE A 3 -8.28 -8.36 -1.88
C ILE A 3 -9.17 -9.53 -1.50
N ASN A 4 -8.59 -10.49 -0.82
CA ASN A 4 -9.28 -11.70 -0.43
C ASN A 4 -9.86 -11.54 0.97
N VAL A 5 -11.03 -10.94 1.04
CA VAL A 5 -11.76 -10.78 2.29
C VAL A 5 -13.07 -11.54 2.17
N THR A 6 -14.05 -11.20 3.00
CA THR A 6 -15.35 -11.87 2.98
C THR A 6 -15.93 -11.93 1.56
N THR A 7 -15.86 -10.83 0.84
CA THR A 7 -16.19 -10.79 -0.56
C THR A 7 -14.95 -10.40 -1.32
N SER A 8 -14.61 -11.17 -2.35
CA SER A 8 -13.42 -10.91 -3.15
C SER A 8 -13.65 -9.68 -4.00
N ASN A 9 -12.78 -8.70 -3.88
CA ASN A 9 -12.89 -7.45 -4.61
C ASN A 9 -11.56 -7.04 -5.19
N ASP A 10 -11.63 -6.34 -6.31
CA ASP A 10 -10.46 -5.76 -6.93
C ASP A 10 -10.37 -4.32 -6.45
N TRP A 11 -9.46 -4.05 -5.53
CA TRP A 11 -9.34 -2.74 -4.90
C TRP A 11 -8.40 -1.83 -5.68
N ASP A 12 -8.74 -0.55 -5.74
CA ASP A 12 -7.82 0.46 -6.23
C ASP A 12 -7.24 1.23 -5.04
N PHE A 13 -6.51 2.30 -5.34
CA PHE A 13 -5.84 3.05 -4.27
C PHE A 13 -6.85 3.70 -3.32
N ASP A 14 -7.95 4.20 -3.84
CA ASP A 14 -8.98 4.79 -2.99
C ASP A 14 -9.53 3.78 -2.01
N ASP A 15 -9.73 2.55 -2.46
CA ASP A 15 -10.21 1.49 -1.58
C ASP A 15 -9.21 1.21 -0.47
N LEU A 16 -7.92 1.23 -0.79
CA LEU A 16 -6.89 1.06 0.23
C LEU A 16 -6.99 2.15 1.28
N GLN A 17 -7.10 3.39 0.84
CA GLN A 17 -7.17 4.51 1.77
C GLN A 17 -8.40 4.42 2.67
N ASN A 18 -9.53 4.05 2.10
CA ASN A 18 -10.78 4.00 2.83
C ASN A 18 -10.79 2.88 3.87
N ASN A 19 -10.00 1.85 3.66
CA ASN A 19 -10.02 0.68 4.53
C ASN A 19 -8.78 0.52 5.39
N ALA A 20 -7.79 1.38 5.23
CA ALA A 20 -6.55 1.29 6.02
C ALA A 20 -6.76 1.86 7.42
N TRP A 21 -5.94 1.38 8.34
CA TRP A 21 -5.97 1.90 9.71
C TRP A 21 -4.55 1.94 10.25
N GLY A 22 -4.34 2.76 11.29
CA GLY A 22 -3.05 2.84 11.95
C GLY A 22 -1.95 3.39 11.06
N ASN A 23 -0.79 2.79 11.13
CA ASN A 23 0.37 3.25 10.38
C ASN A 23 0.20 3.12 8.88
N ALA A 24 -0.62 2.18 8.44
CA ALA A 24 -0.86 2.01 7.02
C ALA A 24 -1.46 3.27 6.40
N THR A 25 -2.31 3.96 7.14
CA THR A 25 -2.89 5.20 6.67
C THR A 25 -1.81 6.23 6.36
N ASN A 26 -0.80 6.32 7.24
CA ASN A 26 0.31 7.26 7.03
C ASN A 26 1.11 6.90 5.79
N THR A 27 1.36 5.60 5.59
CA THR A 27 2.11 5.14 4.42
C THR A 27 1.38 5.52 3.14
N LEU A 28 0.08 5.27 3.09
CA LEU A 28 -0.70 5.60 1.91
C LEU A 28 -0.74 7.10 1.67
N GLU A 29 -0.81 7.88 2.74
CA GLU A 29 -0.82 9.34 2.61
C GLU A 29 0.49 9.83 1.97
N GLU A 30 1.62 9.28 2.39
CA GLU A 30 2.89 9.65 1.79
C GLU A 30 2.97 9.25 0.32
N VAL A 31 2.47 8.06 -0.01
CA VAL A 31 2.44 7.62 -1.40
C VAL A 31 1.62 8.59 -2.24
N GLN A 32 0.48 9.02 -1.73
CA GLN A 32 -0.38 9.96 -2.44
C GLN A 32 0.30 11.32 -2.59
N ASN A 33 0.95 11.79 -1.55
CA ASN A 33 1.63 13.09 -1.58
C ASN A 33 2.75 13.11 -2.62
N HIS A 34 3.37 11.99 -2.88
CA HIS A 34 4.42 11.88 -3.87
C HIS A 34 3.91 11.42 -5.23
N GLU A 35 2.58 11.26 -5.37
CA GLU A 35 1.94 10.87 -6.62
C GLU A 35 2.48 9.55 -7.14
N LYS A 36 2.64 8.59 -6.23
CA LYS A 36 3.15 7.27 -6.56
C LYS A 36 2.08 6.19 -6.42
N GLU A 37 0.81 6.57 -6.54
CA GLU A 37 -0.28 5.63 -6.36
C GLU A 37 -0.19 4.46 -7.33
N ASP A 38 0.05 4.76 -8.60
CA ASP A 38 0.12 3.73 -9.63
C ASP A 38 1.28 2.77 -9.36
N GLU A 39 2.42 3.32 -8.97
CA GLU A 39 3.58 2.50 -8.66
C GLU A 39 3.32 1.59 -7.48
N LEU A 40 2.62 2.10 -6.47
CA LEU A 40 2.29 1.26 -5.32
C LEU A 40 1.38 0.11 -5.74
N MET A 41 0.37 0.39 -6.55
CA MET A 41 -0.54 -0.66 -6.99
C MET A 41 0.20 -1.72 -7.80
N GLU A 42 1.15 -1.30 -8.63
CA GLU A 42 1.97 -2.25 -9.39
C GLU A 42 2.81 -3.12 -8.45
N LEU A 43 3.41 -2.50 -7.45
CA LEU A 43 4.23 -3.23 -6.50
C LEU A 43 3.39 -4.28 -5.76
N LEU A 44 2.20 -3.89 -5.33
CA LEU A 44 1.33 -4.80 -4.61
C LEU A 44 0.87 -5.96 -5.50
N ASP A 45 0.60 -5.67 -6.77
CA ASP A 45 0.23 -6.73 -7.70
C ASP A 45 1.38 -7.71 -7.91
N GLU A 46 2.60 -7.23 -7.90
CA GLU A 46 3.77 -8.10 -8.02
C GLU A 46 3.95 -8.97 -6.79
N LEU A 47 3.74 -8.39 -5.61
CA LEU A 47 3.94 -9.12 -4.37
C LEU A 47 2.81 -10.10 -4.09
N TYR A 48 1.62 -9.77 -4.53
CA TYR A 48 0.42 -10.57 -4.23
C TYR A 48 -0.37 -10.86 -5.50
N PRO A 49 0.23 -11.60 -6.44
CA PRO A 49 -0.44 -11.82 -7.72
C PRO A 49 -1.76 -12.59 -7.60
N GLY A 50 -1.93 -13.35 -6.54
CA GLY A 50 -3.17 -14.09 -6.32
C GLY A 50 -4.11 -13.40 -5.36
N GLY A 51 -3.77 -12.18 -4.94
CA GLY A 51 -4.57 -11.45 -3.97
C GLY A 51 -3.97 -11.52 -2.58
N VAL A 52 -4.55 -10.77 -1.66
CA VAL A 52 -4.03 -10.70 -0.30
C VAL A 52 -5.19 -10.47 0.67
N ASP A 53 -5.02 -10.95 1.90
CA ASP A 53 -5.98 -10.69 2.96
C ASP A 53 -5.88 -9.24 3.42
N GLU A 54 -7.01 -8.66 3.79
CA GLU A 54 -7.06 -7.25 4.17
C GLU A 54 -6.15 -6.95 5.36
N VAL A 55 -6.16 -7.80 6.37
CA VAL A 55 -5.33 -7.60 7.56
C VAL A 55 -3.86 -7.71 7.22
N GLU A 56 -3.52 -8.71 6.43
CA GLU A 56 -2.12 -8.88 6.02
C GLU A 56 -1.64 -7.69 5.20
N LEU A 57 -2.49 -7.19 4.32
CA LEU A 57 -2.14 -6.03 3.50
C LEU A 57 -1.91 -4.81 4.39
N ASN A 58 -2.80 -4.59 5.34
CA ASN A 58 -2.67 -3.45 6.23
C ASN A 58 -1.39 -3.53 7.05
N ASP A 59 -1.06 -4.72 7.54
CA ASP A 59 0.18 -4.92 8.28
C ASP A 59 1.39 -4.61 7.40
N PHE A 60 1.37 -5.08 6.15
CA PHE A 60 2.47 -4.81 5.23
C PHE A 60 2.64 -3.30 5.02
N LEU A 61 1.54 -2.61 4.77
CA LEU A 61 1.60 -1.17 4.52
C LEU A 61 2.10 -0.41 5.74
N GLY A 62 1.77 -0.89 6.93
CA GLY A 62 2.15 -0.19 8.16
C GLY A 62 3.55 -0.50 8.63
N TYR A 63 4.01 -1.73 8.45
CA TYR A 63 5.31 -2.15 8.99
C TYR A 63 6.43 -2.13 7.97
N GLU A 64 6.10 -2.27 6.70
CA GLU A 64 7.12 -2.30 5.65
C GLU A 64 7.15 -0.99 4.87
N ASP A 65 6.89 0.11 5.56
CA ASP A 65 6.86 1.40 4.90
C ASP A 65 8.21 1.75 4.26
N ALA A 66 9.31 1.44 4.95
CA ALA A 66 10.63 1.72 4.41
C ALA A 66 10.87 0.97 3.10
N TYR A 67 10.47 -0.30 3.05
CA TYR A 67 10.59 -1.11 1.85
C TYR A 67 9.77 -0.51 0.70
N ILE A 68 8.53 -0.08 1.04
CA ILE A 68 7.64 0.50 0.05
C ILE A 68 8.25 1.79 -0.50
N PHE A 69 8.70 2.67 0.39
CA PHE A 69 9.25 3.96 -0.03
C PHE A 69 10.49 3.78 -0.88
N GLN A 70 11.33 2.80 -0.55
CA GLN A 70 12.50 2.51 -1.36
C GLN A 70 12.13 2.06 -2.76
N ASN A 71 11.12 1.20 -2.87
CA ASN A 71 10.71 0.67 -4.16
C ASN A 71 10.00 1.72 -5.01
N LEU A 72 9.37 2.70 -4.39
CA LEU A 72 8.67 3.75 -5.09
C LEU A 72 9.53 4.99 -5.30
N ASP A 73 10.77 4.94 -4.83
CA ASP A 73 11.70 6.08 -4.96
C ASP A 73 11.14 7.31 -4.27
N ILE A 74 10.55 7.10 -3.11
CA ILE A 74 10.02 8.20 -2.31
C ILE A 74 11.09 8.65 -1.33
N ASP A 75 11.42 9.92 -1.39
CA ASP A 75 12.42 10.53 -0.52
C ASP A 75 11.69 11.30 0.57
N LEU A 76 11.86 10.89 1.81
CA LEU A 76 11.22 11.55 2.93
C LEU A 76 12.01 12.75 3.44
N GLY A 77 12.99 13.16 2.67
CA GLY A 77 13.72 14.39 2.94
C GLY A 77 14.45 14.36 4.26
N GLY A 78 15.73 14.48 4.24
CA GLY A 78 16.50 14.65 5.46
C GLY A 78 16.44 13.51 6.44
N LEU A 79 15.83 12.42 6.08
CA LEU A 79 15.71 11.31 7.00
C LEU A 79 16.89 10.39 6.98
N GLU A 80 17.71 10.52 6.04
CA GLU A 80 18.80 9.64 5.96
C GLU A 80 19.97 10.08 6.67
#